data_ebbe90e884445595a0882741e2017bce
#
_entry.id   ebbe90e884445595a0882741e2017bce
#
_cell.length_a   1.000
_cell.length_b   1.000
_cell.length_c   1.000
_cell.angle_alpha   90.00
_cell.angle_beta   90.00
_cell.angle_gamma   90.00
#
_symmetry.space_group_name_H-M   'P 1'
#
loop_
_entity.id
_entity.type
_entity.pdbx_description
1 polymer ?
#
loop_
_entity_poly.entity_id
_entity_poly.type
_entity_poly.pdbx_seq_one_letter_code
_entity_poly.pdbx_strand_id
1 'polypeptide(L)'
;EDPANPGKMLIFKETDFQDNLFQTPVNHDFNINFSGGNEKATYYMSLGYLTQDGIVVGTHYNRWSFLTNASYKIRKNLTVKGMVNYSMRTTAGINENNVMSRAAKMPPTVRQYYEDGTPAPGELTSSFRTRLHEVYYQEKENRVSRINLSAELDWEIIPGLHLKPMFSYTNNEGKDHNFERYNEVVKN
;
A
#
# COMPACT_ATOMS: atom_id res chain seq x y z
N GLU A 1 29.46 -16.87 -21.89
CA GLU A 1 29.74 -15.65 -21.14
C GLU A 1 28.77 -14.57 -21.60
N ASP A 2 28.35 -13.71 -20.69
CA ASP A 2 27.55 -12.53 -21.02
C ASP A 2 28.47 -11.47 -21.66
N PRO A 3 28.26 -11.06 -22.90
CA PRO A 3 29.09 -10.05 -23.54
C PRO A 3 29.07 -8.69 -22.81
N ALA A 4 28.00 -8.39 -22.08
CA ALA A 4 27.85 -7.14 -21.32
C ALA A 4 28.46 -7.23 -19.91
N ASN A 5 28.69 -8.44 -19.39
CA ASN A 5 29.23 -8.68 -18.05
C ASN A 5 30.25 -9.82 -18.09
N PRO A 6 31.52 -9.53 -18.47
CA PRO A 6 32.55 -10.55 -18.54
C PRO A 6 32.75 -11.28 -17.21
N GLY A 7 32.86 -12.60 -17.26
CA GLY A 7 32.98 -13.46 -16.08
C GLY A 7 31.68 -14.02 -15.53
N LYS A 8 30.53 -13.62 -16.07
CA LYS A 8 29.22 -14.22 -15.74
C LYS A 8 28.77 -15.16 -16.86
N MET A 9 28.36 -16.35 -16.49
CA MET A 9 27.76 -17.31 -17.41
C MET A 9 26.26 -17.14 -17.45
N LEU A 10 25.70 -17.22 -18.65
CA LEU A 10 24.25 -17.11 -18.88
C LEU A 10 23.64 -18.47 -19.07
N ILE A 11 22.61 -18.79 -18.34
CA ILE A 11 21.87 -20.04 -18.47
C ILE A 11 20.83 -19.90 -19.58
N PHE A 12 20.89 -20.77 -20.56
CA PHE A 12 19.84 -20.94 -21.57
C PHE A 12 18.81 -21.91 -21.05
N LYS A 13 17.66 -21.44 -20.71
CA LYS A 13 16.49 -22.23 -20.34
C LYS A 13 15.28 -21.59 -20.98
N GLU A 14 14.39 -22.40 -21.54
CA GLU A 14 13.06 -21.90 -21.93
C GLU A 14 12.38 -21.33 -20.71
N THR A 15 11.95 -20.08 -20.79
CA THR A 15 11.41 -19.33 -19.66
C THR A 15 10.00 -18.87 -19.98
N ASP A 16 9.04 -19.28 -19.17
CA ASP A 16 7.73 -18.63 -19.13
C ASP A 16 7.81 -17.37 -18.27
N PHE A 17 7.86 -16.22 -18.94
CA PHE A 17 7.95 -14.93 -18.27
C PHE A 17 6.66 -14.53 -17.58
N GLN A 18 5.51 -15.10 -17.98
CA GLN A 18 4.23 -14.80 -17.33
C GLN A 18 4.11 -15.56 -16.02
N ASP A 19 4.48 -16.85 -16.02
CA ASP A 19 4.41 -17.68 -14.81
C ASP A 19 5.30 -17.14 -13.68
N ASN A 20 6.48 -16.62 -14.03
CA ASN A 20 7.41 -16.03 -13.08
C ASN A 20 7.00 -14.65 -12.55
N LEU A 21 6.01 -14.01 -13.18
CA LEU A 21 5.49 -12.71 -12.72
C LEU A 21 4.35 -12.84 -11.74
N PHE A 22 3.67 -13.96 -11.72
CA PHE A 22 2.50 -14.15 -10.91
C PHE A 22 2.82 -14.93 -9.64
N GLN A 23 2.18 -14.54 -8.57
CA GLN A 23 2.21 -15.26 -7.30
C GLN A 23 0.77 -15.50 -6.82
N THR A 24 0.61 -16.51 -5.97
CA THR A 24 -0.65 -16.68 -5.25
C THR A 24 -0.74 -15.66 -4.13
N PRO A 25 -1.63 -14.67 -4.22
CA PRO A 25 -1.72 -13.62 -3.21
C PRO A 25 -2.30 -14.17 -1.91
N VAL A 26 -1.74 -13.75 -0.79
CA VAL A 26 -2.27 -14.02 0.54
C VAL A 26 -2.78 -12.73 1.15
N ASN A 27 -4.03 -12.73 1.60
CA ASN A 27 -4.68 -11.56 2.17
C ASN A 27 -5.10 -11.85 3.61
N HIS A 28 -4.84 -10.91 4.51
CA HIS A 28 -5.28 -10.96 5.89
C HIS A 28 -6.02 -9.67 6.24
N ASP A 29 -7.17 -9.81 6.89
CA ASP A 29 -7.94 -8.69 7.42
C ASP A 29 -8.28 -8.97 8.89
N PHE A 30 -7.75 -8.13 9.78
CA PHE A 30 -7.97 -8.22 11.21
C PHE A 30 -8.70 -6.97 11.69
N ASN A 31 -9.83 -7.18 12.37
CA ASN A 31 -10.61 -6.11 12.94
C ASN A 31 -11.00 -6.43 14.38
N ILE A 32 -10.73 -5.49 15.28
CA ILE A 32 -11.12 -5.57 16.69
C ILE A 32 -11.94 -4.35 17.03
N ASN A 33 -13.10 -4.56 17.64
CA ASN A 33 -14.03 -3.51 18.00
C ASN A 33 -14.35 -3.57 19.49
N PHE A 34 -14.39 -2.41 20.12
CA PHE A 34 -14.79 -2.22 21.50
C PHE A 34 -15.91 -1.19 21.55
N SER A 35 -16.95 -1.48 22.26
CA SER A 35 -18.04 -0.53 22.50
C SER A 35 -18.57 -0.67 23.90
N GLY A 36 -19.04 0.42 24.44
CA GLY A 36 -19.65 0.42 25.76
C GLY A 36 -20.25 1.77 26.07
N GLY A 37 -20.84 1.84 27.25
CA GLY A 37 -21.39 3.10 27.71
C GLY A 37 -22.39 2.93 28.85
N ASN A 38 -22.89 4.06 29.29
CA ASN A 38 -23.93 4.19 30.26
C ASN A 38 -24.88 5.34 29.85
N GLU A 39 -25.82 5.73 30.69
CA GLU A 39 -26.77 6.84 30.42
C GLU A 39 -26.10 8.19 30.11
N LYS A 40 -24.86 8.38 30.56
CA LYS A 40 -24.11 9.65 30.38
C LYS A 40 -23.07 9.59 29.29
N ALA A 41 -22.47 8.44 29.05
CA ALA A 41 -21.35 8.30 28.12
C ALA A 41 -21.49 7.06 27.26
N THR A 42 -21.18 7.18 25.99
CA THR A 42 -21.05 6.06 25.07
C THR A 42 -19.74 6.18 24.32
N TYR A 43 -19.14 5.05 24.01
CA TYR A 43 -17.92 4.99 23.21
C TYR A 43 -17.95 3.81 22.27
N TYR A 44 -17.30 3.99 21.15
CA TYR A 44 -16.98 2.94 20.19
C TYR A 44 -15.54 3.14 19.72
N MET A 45 -14.78 2.07 19.64
CA MET A 45 -13.42 2.05 19.15
C MET A 45 -13.24 0.87 18.21
N SER A 46 -12.57 1.09 17.11
CA SER A 46 -12.24 0.07 16.12
C SER A 46 -10.78 0.17 15.72
N LEU A 47 -10.10 -0.96 15.70
CA LEU A 47 -8.74 -1.14 15.19
C LEU A 47 -8.80 -2.14 14.04
N GLY A 48 -8.23 -1.77 12.91
CA GLY A 48 -8.16 -2.65 11.74
C GLY A 48 -6.75 -2.71 11.17
N TYR A 49 -6.37 -3.88 10.72
CA TYR A 49 -5.16 -4.13 9.96
C TYR A 49 -5.47 -5.01 8.77
N LEU A 50 -5.21 -4.50 7.57
CA LEU A 50 -5.35 -5.21 6.32
C LEU A 50 -3.98 -5.32 5.66
N THR A 51 -3.63 -6.53 5.24
CA THR A 51 -2.46 -6.79 4.39
C THR A 51 -2.91 -7.60 3.18
N GLN A 52 -2.47 -7.19 2.00
CA GLN A 52 -2.83 -7.80 0.74
C GLN A 52 -1.60 -7.87 -0.16
N ASP A 53 -1.24 -9.07 -0.57
CA ASP A 53 -0.29 -9.25 -1.66
C ASP A 53 -1.01 -9.10 -3.00
N GLY A 54 -0.36 -8.47 -3.96
CA GLY A 54 -0.87 -8.46 -5.33
C GLY A 54 -0.58 -9.77 -6.05
N ILE A 55 -1.26 -10.00 -7.16
CA ILE A 55 -0.98 -11.15 -8.04
C ILE A 55 0.36 -11.02 -8.76
N VAL A 56 0.88 -9.81 -8.92
CA VAL A 56 2.19 -9.55 -9.50
C VAL A 56 3.24 -9.53 -8.41
N VAL A 57 4.32 -10.26 -8.60
CA VAL A 57 5.45 -10.31 -7.65
C VAL A 57 5.96 -8.90 -7.35
N GLY A 58 6.22 -8.61 -6.07
CA GLY A 58 6.71 -7.32 -5.62
C GLY A 58 5.63 -6.25 -5.42
N THR A 59 4.35 -6.60 -5.56
CA THR A 59 3.24 -5.71 -5.26
C THR A 59 2.61 -6.06 -3.91
N HIS A 60 2.43 -5.06 -3.07
CA HIS A 60 1.97 -5.25 -1.71
C HIS A 60 1.19 -4.03 -1.21
N TYR A 61 0.13 -4.27 -0.45
CA TYR A 61 -0.70 -3.24 0.16
C TYR A 61 -0.93 -3.53 1.64
N ASN A 62 -0.65 -2.54 2.48
CA ASN A 62 -0.95 -2.57 3.90
C ASN A 62 -1.79 -1.38 4.30
N ARG A 63 -2.74 -1.59 5.20
CA ARG A 63 -3.54 -0.52 5.78
C ARG A 63 -3.77 -0.73 7.27
N TRP A 64 -3.41 0.26 8.04
CA TRP A 64 -3.83 0.42 9.42
C TRP A 64 -5.01 1.38 9.49
N SER A 65 -5.98 1.08 10.29
CA SER A 65 -7.14 1.93 10.53
C SER A 65 -7.47 1.98 12.01
N PHE A 66 -7.78 3.19 12.48
CA PHE A 66 -8.25 3.46 13.82
C PHE A 66 -9.45 4.38 13.74
N LEU A 67 -10.55 3.97 14.36
CA LEU A 67 -11.75 4.78 14.49
C LEU A 67 -12.17 4.79 15.95
N THR A 68 -12.46 5.98 16.47
CA THR A 68 -13.12 6.11 17.76
C THR A 68 -14.21 7.18 17.69
N ASN A 69 -15.34 6.85 18.28
CA ASN A 69 -16.46 7.75 18.49
C ASN A 69 -16.78 7.77 19.97
N ALA A 70 -16.94 8.95 20.53
CA ALA A 70 -17.35 9.11 21.91
C ALA A 70 -18.44 10.15 22.02
N SER A 71 -19.37 9.95 22.93
CA SER A 71 -20.43 10.88 23.27
C SER A 71 -20.54 11.00 24.78
N TYR A 72 -20.66 12.23 25.28
CA TYR A 72 -20.78 12.52 26.69
C TYR A 72 -21.84 13.56 26.96
N LYS A 73 -22.84 13.21 27.80
CA LYS A 73 -23.87 14.11 28.28
C LYS A 73 -23.33 14.91 29.49
N ILE A 74 -22.94 16.15 29.24
CA ILE A 74 -22.43 17.06 30.29
C ILE A 74 -23.59 17.46 31.23
N ARG A 75 -24.76 17.71 30.62
CA ARG A 75 -26.01 18.05 31.32
C ARG A 75 -27.17 17.35 30.58
N LYS A 76 -28.38 17.41 31.17
CA LYS A 76 -29.57 16.81 30.53
C LYS A 76 -29.85 17.39 29.14
N ASN A 77 -29.50 18.64 28.92
CA ASN A 77 -29.71 19.38 27.68
C ASN A 77 -28.42 19.69 26.91
N LEU A 78 -27.27 19.07 27.27
CA LEU A 78 -25.99 19.35 26.64
C LEU A 78 -25.18 18.06 26.46
N THR A 79 -24.94 17.71 25.21
CA THR A 79 -24.15 16.56 24.82
C THR A 79 -22.99 16.99 23.94
N VAL A 80 -21.79 16.46 24.20
CA VAL A 80 -20.61 16.58 23.36
C VAL A 80 -20.36 15.25 22.67
N LYS A 81 -20.05 15.29 21.38
CA LYS A 81 -19.64 14.13 20.60
C LYS A 81 -18.29 14.39 19.96
N GLY A 82 -17.45 13.39 19.91
CA GLY A 82 -16.14 13.44 19.25
C GLY A 82 -15.93 12.21 18.41
N MET A 83 -15.23 12.39 17.28
CA MET A 83 -14.78 11.32 16.41
C MET A 83 -13.33 11.55 16.02
N VAL A 84 -12.56 10.48 16.07
CA VAL A 84 -11.23 10.40 15.47
C VAL A 84 -11.22 9.23 14.50
N ASN A 85 -10.88 9.50 13.25
CA ASN A 85 -10.66 8.47 12.25
C ASN A 85 -9.27 8.67 11.66
N TYR A 86 -8.40 7.69 11.87
CA TYR A 86 -7.05 7.66 11.34
C TYR A 86 -6.86 6.45 10.46
N SER A 87 -6.26 6.63 9.31
CA SER A 87 -5.83 5.53 8.45
C SER A 87 -4.46 5.82 7.87
N MET A 88 -3.63 4.79 7.81
CA MET A 88 -2.34 4.81 7.14
C MET A 88 -2.28 3.62 6.20
N ARG A 89 -2.05 3.89 4.93
CA ARG A 89 -1.84 2.87 3.91
C ARG A 89 -0.44 2.97 3.34
N THR A 90 0.15 1.83 3.08
CA THR A 90 1.41 1.70 2.35
C THR A 90 1.15 0.81 1.15
N THR A 91 1.52 1.28 -0.02
CA THR A 91 1.47 0.53 -1.27
C THR A 91 2.89 0.41 -1.78
N ALA A 92 3.40 -0.79 -1.82
CA ALA A 92 4.64 -1.12 -2.52
C ALA A 92 4.29 -1.74 -3.86
N GLY A 93 5.05 -1.40 -4.89
CA GLY A 93 4.77 -1.99 -6.20
C GLY A 93 5.59 -1.41 -7.32
N ILE A 94 5.35 -1.99 -8.46
CA ILE A 94 5.97 -1.68 -9.73
C ILE A 94 4.89 -1.18 -10.70
N ASN A 95 5.28 -0.63 -11.82
CA ASN A 95 4.31 -0.29 -12.86
C ASN A 95 3.77 -1.56 -13.53
N GLU A 96 2.68 -2.11 -12.99
CA GLU A 96 2.09 -3.40 -13.40
C GLU A 96 1.77 -3.45 -14.90
N ASN A 97 1.24 -2.38 -15.48
CA ASN A 97 0.92 -2.33 -16.91
C ASN A 97 2.16 -2.53 -17.79
N ASN A 98 3.26 -1.91 -17.41
CA ASN A 98 4.53 -2.08 -18.13
C ASN A 98 5.08 -3.50 -17.96
N VAL A 99 4.99 -4.05 -16.76
CA VAL A 99 5.48 -5.40 -16.44
C VAL A 99 4.74 -6.45 -17.26
N MET A 100 3.41 -6.43 -17.23
CA MET A 100 2.57 -7.37 -17.96
C MET A 100 2.74 -7.26 -19.48
N SER A 101 2.73 -6.03 -20.00
CA SER A 101 2.91 -5.78 -21.43
C SER A 101 4.25 -6.29 -21.98
N ARG A 102 5.32 -6.18 -21.19
CA ARG A 102 6.63 -6.66 -21.58
C ARG A 102 6.78 -8.16 -21.43
N ALA A 103 6.26 -8.75 -20.35
CA ALA A 103 6.27 -10.20 -20.18
C ALA A 103 5.55 -10.92 -21.33
N ALA A 104 4.43 -10.39 -21.78
CA ALA A 104 3.70 -10.95 -22.90
C ALA A 104 4.43 -10.85 -24.26
N LYS A 105 5.39 -9.93 -24.38
CA LYS A 105 6.15 -9.70 -25.62
C LYS A 105 7.54 -10.34 -25.57
N MET A 106 7.97 -10.85 -24.41
CA MET A 106 9.31 -11.38 -24.21
C MET A 106 9.48 -12.70 -24.94
N PRO A 107 10.46 -12.85 -25.85
CA PRO A 107 10.78 -14.16 -26.42
C PRO A 107 11.25 -15.15 -25.34
N PRO A 108 10.85 -16.41 -25.39
CA PRO A 108 11.22 -17.40 -24.38
C PRO A 108 12.73 -17.70 -24.33
N THR A 109 13.46 -17.28 -25.34
CA THR A 109 14.93 -17.41 -25.45
C THR A 109 15.70 -16.31 -24.72
N VAL A 110 15.02 -15.27 -24.24
CA VAL A 110 15.68 -14.19 -23.47
C VAL A 110 16.04 -14.71 -22.09
N ARG A 111 17.25 -14.43 -21.66
CA ARG A 111 17.83 -14.92 -20.42
C ARG A 111 17.31 -14.13 -19.22
N GLN A 112 16.82 -14.84 -18.23
CA GLN A 112 16.19 -14.26 -17.05
C GLN A 112 17.13 -14.16 -15.85
N TYR A 113 18.06 -15.10 -15.74
CA TYR A 113 18.99 -15.19 -14.62
C TYR A 113 20.42 -15.41 -15.08
N TYR A 114 21.36 -14.97 -14.26
CA TYR A 114 22.74 -15.40 -14.31
C TYR A 114 22.90 -16.77 -13.62
N GLU A 115 24.06 -17.36 -13.77
CA GLU A 115 24.41 -18.67 -13.18
C GLU A 115 24.43 -18.60 -11.63
N ASP A 116 24.70 -17.43 -11.07
CA ASP A 116 24.66 -17.16 -9.64
C ASP A 116 23.23 -16.95 -9.09
N GLY A 117 22.20 -17.09 -9.93
CA GLY A 117 20.80 -16.92 -9.57
C GLY A 117 20.32 -15.46 -9.50
N THR A 118 21.19 -14.49 -9.79
CA THR A 118 20.76 -13.07 -9.83
C THR A 118 19.99 -12.79 -11.12
N PRO A 119 18.97 -11.89 -11.08
CA PRO A 119 18.22 -11.52 -12.27
C PRO A 119 19.11 -10.86 -13.33
N ALA A 120 19.03 -11.36 -14.57
CA ALA A 120 19.71 -10.78 -15.71
C ALA A 120 18.88 -9.66 -16.35
N PRO A 121 19.51 -8.60 -16.87
CA PRO A 121 18.79 -7.43 -17.40
C PRO A 121 18.07 -7.69 -18.74
N GLY A 122 18.29 -8.82 -19.37
CA GLY A 122 17.85 -9.11 -20.73
C GLY A 122 18.70 -8.37 -21.77
N GLU A 123 18.12 -8.03 -22.91
CA GLU A 123 18.81 -7.26 -23.93
C GLU A 123 18.78 -5.75 -23.61
N LEU A 124 19.94 -5.16 -23.40
CA LEU A 124 20.11 -3.77 -22.94
C LEU A 124 19.59 -2.71 -23.92
N THR A 125 19.60 -3.03 -25.21
CA THR A 125 19.28 -2.09 -26.30
C THR A 125 17.84 -2.19 -26.79
N SER A 126 17.07 -3.15 -26.26
CA SER A 126 15.74 -3.46 -26.78
C SER A 126 14.64 -3.31 -25.72
N SER A 127 13.40 -3.40 -26.19
CA SER A 127 12.22 -3.51 -25.34
C SER A 127 12.16 -4.82 -24.51
N PHE A 128 13.17 -5.67 -24.65
CA PHE A 128 13.26 -7.00 -24.02
C PHE A 128 14.07 -7.01 -22.72
N ARG A 129 13.93 -5.97 -21.91
CA ARG A 129 14.46 -5.99 -20.54
C ARG A 129 13.62 -6.92 -19.66
N THR A 130 14.28 -7.77 -18.90
CA THR A 130 13.58 -8.64 -17.96
C THR A 130 13.00 -7.83 -16.80
N ARG A 131 11.77 -8.11 -16.46
CA ARG A 131 11.05 -7.38 -15.41
C ARG A 131 11.43 -7.80 -14.01
N LEU A 132 11.85 -9.03 -13.83
CA LEU A 132 12.40 -9.48 -12.56
C LEU A 132 13.63 -8.65 -12.16
N HIS A 133 14.44 -8.26 -13.13
CA HIS A 133 15.55 -7.35 -12.88
C HIS A 133 15.06 -5.97 -12.36
N GLU A 134 14.02 -5.39 -12.96
CA GLU A 134 13.48 -4.12 -12.47
C GLU A 134 12.84 -4.27 -11.07
N VAL A 135 12.10 -5.34 -10.81
CA VAL A 135 11.53 -5.63 -9.49
C VAL A 135 12.62 -5.79 -8.42
N TYR A 136 13.74 -6.42 -8.78
CA TYR A 136 14.85 -6.64 -7.85
C TYR A 136 15.62 -5.36 -7.51
N TYR A 137 15.76 -4.44 -8.47
CA TYR A 137 16.57 -3.24 -8.31
C TYR A 137 15.78 -1.98 -8.00
N GLN A 138 14.46 -1.95 -8.27
CA GLN A 138 13.60 -0.80 -7.98
C GLN A 138 12.76 -1.06 -6.74
N GLU A 139 12.79 -0.12 -5.83
CA GLU A 139 11.97 -0.11 -4.62
C GLU A 139 11.08 1.13 -4.66
N LYS A 140 9.78 0.92 -4.80
CA LYS A 140 8.78 1.98 -4.82
C LYS A 140 7.79 1.76 -3.69
N GLU A 141 7.69 2.73 -2.82
CA GLU A 141 6.72 2.74 -1.75
C GLU A 141 5.95 4.07 -1.77
N ASN A 142 4.63 3.98 -1.80
CA ASN A 142 3.75 5.11 -1.57
C ASN A 142 3.06 4.92 -0.22
N ARG A 143 3.27 5.87 0.68
CA ARG A 143 2.64 5.90 1.99
C ARG A 143 1.68 7.09 2.06
N VAL A 144 0.43 6.83 2.40
CA VAL A 144 -0.58 7.86 2.59
C VAL A 144 -1.19 7.72 3.98
N SER A 145 -1.13 8.79 4.76
CA SER A 145 -1.81 8.89 6.04
C SER A 145 -2.96 9.89 5.95
N ARG A 146 -4.07 9.55 6.58
CA ARG A 146 -5.25 10.40 6.67
C ARG A 146 -5.73 10.46 8.11
N ILE A 147 -5.94 11.66 8.60
CA ILE A 147 -6.60 11.89 9.88
C ILE A 147 -7.85 12.76 9.67
N ASN A 148 -8.97 12.33 10.24
CA ASN A 148 -10.18 13.11 10.33
C ASN A 148 -10.56 13.22 11.80
N LEU A 149 -10.73 14.45 12.25
CA LEU A 149 -11.20 14.78 13.59
C LEU A 149 -12.52 15.50 13.45
N SER A 150 -13.50 15.19 14.29
CA SER A 150 -14.69 16.00 14.42
C SER A 150 -15.14 16.11 15.86
N ALA A 151 -15.68 17.26 16.20
CA ALA A 151 -16.32 17.53 17.47
C ALA A 151 -17.65 18.21 17.22
N GLU A 152 -18.69 17.75 17.88
CA GLU A 152 -20.04 18.27 17.80
C GLU A 152 -20.55 18.57 19.23
N LEU A 153 -21.18 19.71 19.39
CA LEU A 153 -21.92 20.05 20.58
C LEU A 153 -23.41 20.01 20.23
N ASP A 154 -24.21 19.27 20.97
CA ASP A 154 -25.68 19.29 20.86
C ASP A 154 -26.24 19.96 22.12
N TRP A 155 -26.72 21.20 21.99
CA TRP A 155 -27.24 21.98 23.07
C TRP A 155 -28.70 22.32 22.81
N GLU A 156 -29.58 21.74 23.61
CA GLU A 156 -30.98 22.15 23.67
C GLU A 156 -31.10 23.40 24.55
N ILE A 157 -31.23 24.59 23.91
CA ILE A 157 -31.29 25.90 24.58
C ILE A 157 -32.61 26.04 25.32
N ILE A 158 -33.72 25.71 24.65
CA ILE A 158 -35.07 25.61 25.17
C ILE A 158 -35.71 24.35 24.60
N PRO A 159 -36.75 23.79 25.21
CA PRO A 159 -37.41 22.57 24.71
C PRO A 159 -37.73 22.65 23.22
N GLY A 160 -37.17 21.73 22.44
CA GLY A 160 -37.35 21.65 20.99
C GLY A 160 -36.42 22.53 20.15
N LEU A 161 -35.59 23.40 20.73
CA LEU A 161 -34.63 24.23 19.99
C LEU A 161 -33.18 23.76 20.27
N HIS A 162 -32.55 23.19 19.28
CA HIS A 162 -31.16 22.69 19.35
C HIS A 162 -30.19 23.56 18.59
N LEU A 163 -29.07 23.90 19.23
CA LEU A 163 -27.90 24.49 18.61
C LEU A 163 -26.82 23.39 18.50
N LYS A 164 -26.35 23.11 17.26
CA LYS A 164 -25.39 22.01 16.95
C LYS A 164 -24.18 22.53 16.20
N PRO A 165 -23.28 23.31 16.84
CA PRO A 165 -22.00 23.62 16.22
C PRO A 165 -21.18 22.38 16.05
N MET A 166 -20.55 22.23 14.87
CA MET A 166 -19.65 21.16 14.53
C MET A 166 -18.33 21.75 14.03
N PHE A 167 -17.25 21.20 14.53
CA PHE A 167 -15.90 21.44 14.03
C PHE A 167 -15.38 20.16 13.40
N SER A 168 -14.76 20.26 12.23
CA SER A 168 -14.08 19.15 11.60
C SER A 168 -12.72 19.55 11.04
N TYR A 169 -11.75 18.67 11.19
CA TYR A 169 -10.40 18.83 10.66
C TYR A 169 -10.01 17.57 9.89
N THR A 170 -9.53 17.75 8.68
CA THR A 170 -9.02 16.65 7.85
C THR A 170 -7.62 17.01 7.38
N ASN A 171 -6.69 16.09 7.57
CA ASN A 171 -5.35 16.17 6.98
C ASN A 171 -5.04 14.89 6.22
N ASN A 172 -4.46 15.04 5.01
CA ASN A 172 -3.95 13.95 4.19
C ASN A 172 -2.48 14.24 3.91
N GLU A 173 -1.62 13.28 4.20
CA GLU A 173 -0.19 13.35 3.91
C GLU A 173 0.19 12.16 3.05
N GLY A 174 0.84 12.43 1.92
CA GLY A 174 1.39 11.42 1.03
C GLY A 174 2.92 11.51 1.01
N LYS A 175 3.59 10.36 1.06
CA LYS A 175 5.04 10.22 0.91
C LYS A 175 5.32 9.16 -0.13
N ASP A 176 6.05 9.56 -1.17
CA ASP A 176 6.54 8.66 -2.19
C ASP A 176 8.02 8.40 -1.96
N HIS A 177 8.38 7.15 -1.87
CA HIS A 177 9.76 6.68 -1.81
C HIS A 177 10.06 5.90 -3.08
N ASN A 178 11.01 6.39 -3.86
CA ASN A 178 11.54 5.70 -5.03
C ASN A 178 13.03 5.54 -4.83
N PHE A 179 13.48 4.30 -4.76
CA PHE A 179 14.88 3.98 -4.66
C PHE A 179 15.24 2.98 -5.75
N GLU A 180 16.30 3.25 -6.48
CA GLU A 180 16.88 2.35 -7.45
C GLU A 180 18.26 1.94 -6.99
N ARG A 181 18.44 0.64 -6.76
CA ARG A 181 19.75 0.09 -6.38
C ARG A 181 20.69 0.23 -7.56
N TYR A 182 21.95 0.58 -7.26
CA TYR A 182 22.97 0.62 -8.29
C TYR A 182 23.04 -0.73 -9.02
N ASN A 183 22.94 -0.68 -10.32
CA ASN A 183 23.18 -1.81 -11.19
C ASN A 183 23.96 -1.33 -12.41
N GLU A 184 24.68 -2.26 -13.08
CA GLU A 184 25.53 -1.90 -14.21
C GLU A 184 24.75 -1.45 -15.45
N VAL A 185 23.45 -1.67 -15.47
CA VAL A 185 22.54 -1.31 -16.57
C VAL A 185 22.13 0.17 -16.53
N VAL A 186 22.19 0.81 -15.35
CA VAL A 186 21.77 2.20 -15.13
C VAL A 186 22.94 3.18 -15.25
N LYS A 187 24.06 2.73 -15.76
CA LYS A 187 25.25 3.56 -16.03
C LYS A 187 25.05 4.53 -17.22
N ASN A 188 23.90 5.15 -17.38
CA ASN A 188 23.75 6.22 -18.39
C ASN A 188 23.22 7.49 -17.75
#